data_982fe585e8f719b5ddfd32c7bd913a60
#
_entry.id   982fe585e8f719b5ddfd32c7bd913a60
#
_cell.length_a   1.000
_cell.length_b   1.000
_cell.length_c   1.000
_cell.angle_alpha   90.00
_cell.angle_beta   90.00
_cell.angle_gamma   90.00
#
_symmetry.space_group_name_H-M   'P 1'
#
loop_
_entity.id
_entity.type
_entity.pdbx_description
1 polymer ?
#
loop_
_entity_poly.entity_id
_entity_poly.type
_entity_poly.pdbx_seq_one_letter_code
_entity_poly.pdbx_strand_id
1 'polypeptide(L)'
;HTDQLVEPEGNKRKIRAAMWPDQAFVDVGVLGALPDFDPARVREFEDHPAPMRPVKFVDAIADGLHNRFAKDERLVLFGEDVHRLKGGTNGATRGLAAAFPDRVKGTPISEAAFAGLACGVAMDGRTLPLIEFMYPDFMWVAADAVFNQIGKARHMYGGTTDVPLILRTKIAMGTGYGSQHSLDPAGLFATAAGWRIIAPSTPYDYIGLMNAALAGKDPVLVIEHVDLYQREGAIPDDLDYVIPLGRAKVVRAGSALTILTYSAMVHQVSDCVAALNVDAEIIDLRTLDDAGFDWQSVGESLRKTHSVLIVEQGSEGTSYGGRVADKIQSRLFDWLDQPVERVHGGKAAPTISKVLERAAFAGPSDILKALARVMAAKGEPIDPAVLNKALAGQG
;
A
#
# COMPACT_ATOMS: atom_id res chain seq x y z
N HIS A 1 11.81 -24.48 -32.87
CA HIS A 1 11.22 -24.01 -31.60
C HIS A 1 9.78 -24.46 -31.41
N THR A 2 8.93 -24.33 -32.47
CA THR A 2 7.51 -24.70 -32.35
C THR A 2 7.31 -26.18 -31.99
N ASP A 3 8.13 -27.08 -32.53
CA ASP A 3 8.02 -28.54 -32.27
C ASP A 3 8.41 -28.91 -30.81
N GLN A 4 9.06 -28.03 -30.08
CA GLN A 4 9.31 -28.20 -28.64
C GLN A 4 8.08 -27.89 -27.79
N LEU A 5 7.18 -27.03 -28.30
CA LEU A 5 6.01 -26.52 -27.59
C LEU A 5 4.75 -27.34 -27.87
N VAL A 6 4.70 -28.04 -28.99
CA VAL A 6 3.51 -28.76 -29.44
C VAL A 6 3.80 -30.25 -29.73
N GLU A 7 2.75 -31.06 -29.69
CA GLU A 7 2.78 -32.46 -30.05
C GLU A 7 1.63 -32.81 -31.04
N PRO A 8 1.78 -33.83 -31.89
CA PRO A 8 0.72 -34.23 -32.78
C PRO A 8 -0.51 -34.76 -32.05
N GLU A 9 -1.69 -34.42 -32.54
CA GLU A 9 -2.97 -35.00 -32.12
C GLU A 9 -3.85 -35.24 -33.32
N GLY A 10 -3.72 -36.41 -33.93
CA GLY A 10 -4.33 -36.73 -35.23
C GLY A 10 -3.83 -35.76 -36.31
N ASN A 11 -4.75 -35.08 -36.99
CA ASN A 11 -4.42 -34.06 -37.99
C ASN A 11 -4.19 -32.66 -37.41
N LYS A 12 -4.15 -32.50 -36.08
CA LYS A 12 -3.95 -31.25 -35.37
C LYS A 12 -2.67 -31.28 -34.55
N ARG A 13 -2.29 -30.12 -34.01
CA ARG A 13 -1.24 -30.00 -33.01
C ARG A 13 -1.87 -29.50 -31.74
N LYS A 14 -1.49 -30.01 -30.58
CA LYS A 14 -1.83 -29.50 -29.27
C LYS A 14 -0.59 -29.05 -28.53
N ILE A 15 -0.79 -28.15 -27.59
CA ILE A 15 0.27 -27.70 -26.66
C ILE A 15 0.60 -28.91 -25.75
N ARG A 16 1.89 -29.20 -25.57
CA ARG A 16 2.35 -30.24 -24.65
C ARG A 16 1.88 -29.97 -23.23
N ALA A 17 1.45 -31.00 -22.52
CA ALA A 17 0.98 -30.87 -21.14
C ALA A 17 2.00 -30.19 -20.22
N ALA A 18 3.29 -30.46 -20.42
CA ALA A 18 4.37 -29.81 -19.67
C ALA A 18 4.51 -28.31 -19.89
N MET A 19 3.84 -27.76 -20.91
CA MET A 19 3.82 -26.31 -21.19
C MET A 19 2.63 -25.58 -20.53
N TRP A 20 1.69 -26.33 -19.95
CA TRP A 20 0.60 -25.71 -19.20
C TRP A 20 1.12 -25.23 -17.84
N PRO A 21 0.79 -24.00 -17.44
CA PRO A 21 1.15 -23.51 -16.11
C PRO A 21 0.43 -24.34 -15.03
N ASP A 22 1.07 -24.45 -13.87
CA ASP A 22 0.41 -24.96 -12.67
C ASP A 22 -0.83 -24.10 -12.33
N GLN A 23 -1.88 -24.73 -11.80
CA GLN A 23 -3.09 -24.03 -11.42
C GLN A 23 -2.80 -22.95 -10.36
N ALA A 24 -1.89 -23.23 -9.44
CA ALA A 24 -1.47 -22.24 -8.43
C ALA A 24 -0.85 -21.00 -9.08
N PHE A 25 -0.07 -21.17 -10.17
CA PHE A 25 0.47 -20.04 -10.93
C PHE A 25 -0.64 -19.19 -11.58
N VAL A 26 -1.68 -19.85 -12.13
CA VAL A 26 -2.82 -19.15 -12.73
C VAL A 26 -3.62 -18.40 -11.67
N ASP A 27 -3.84 -19.01 -10.50
CA ASP A 27 -4.64 -18.42 -9.41
C ASP A 27 -3.91 -17.24 -8.74
N VAL A 28 -2.60 -17.32 -8.57
CA VAL A 28 -1.76 -16.23 -8.05
C VAL A 28 -1.52 -15.15 -9.12
N GLY A 29 -1.78 -15.47 -10.38
CA GLY A 29 -1.51 -14.60 -11.51
C GLY A 29 -0.03 -14.55 -11.83
N VAL A 30 0.52 -13.34 -11.98
CA VAL A 30 1.90 -13.09 -12.42
C VAL A 30 2.89 -12.84 -11.29
N LEU A 31 2.46 -12.99 -10.04
CA LEU A 31 3.31 -12.74 -8.87
C LEU A 31 4.18 -13.96 -8.53
N GLY A 32 5.37 -13.72 -8.05
CA GLY A 32 6.25 -14.73 -7.48
C GLY A 32 5.84 -15.09 -6.04
N ALA A 33 6.42 -16.17 -5.52
CA ALA A 33 6.27 -16.52 -4.11
C ALA A 33 6.79 -15.39 -3.20
N LEU A 34 6.14 -15.20 -2.06
CA LEU A 34 6.67 -14.33 -1.01
C LEU A 34 7.95 -14.95 -0.43
N PRO A 35 8.96 -14.15 -0.08
CA PRO A 35 10.18 -14.66 0.54
C PRO A 35 9.90 -15.21 1.94
N ASP A 36 10.57 -16.28 2.29
CA ASP A 36 10.65 -16.76 3.66
C ASP A 36 11.70 -15.96 4.44
N PHE A 37 11.37 -15.63 5.68
CA PHE A 37 12.27 -14.89 6.55
C PHE A 37 12.67 -15.70 7.77
N ASP A 38 13.89 -15.47 8.25
CA ASP A 38 14.33 -15.95 9.56
C ASP A 38 13.33 -15.47 10.62
N PRO A 39 12.68 -16.39 11.37
CA PRO A 39 11.75 -16.03 12.44
C PRO A 39 12.35 -15.04 13.47
N ALA A 40 13.66 -15.05 13.65
CA ALA A 40 14.34 -14.10 14.54
C ALA A 40 14.28 -12.65 14.04
N ARG A 41 14.07 -12.44 12.75
CA ARG A 41 13.95 -11.10 12.14
C ARG A 41 12.50 -10.63 12.00
N VAL A 42 11.53 -11.54 12.05
CA VAL A 42 10.11 -11.20 11.95
C VAL A 42 9.66 -10.64 13.30
N ARG A 43 9.35 -9.36 13.36
CA ARG A 43 8.97 -8.66 14.60
C ARG A 43 7.83 -7.68 14.37
N GLU A 44 6.80 -7.78 15.17
CA GLU A 44 5.83 -6.71 15.34
C GLU A 44 6.38 -5.68 16.35
N PHE A 45 5.81 -4.48 16.32
CA PHE A 45 6.26 -3.37 17.18
C PHE A 45 6.21 -3.76 18.67
N GLU A 46 5.13 -4.41 19.08
CA GLU A 46 4.87 -4.81 20.47
C GLU A 46 5.82 -5.90 20.98
N ASP A 47 6.34 -6.72 20.05
CA ASP A 47 7.21 -7.87 20.35
C ASP A 47 8.70 -7.57 20.15
N HIS A 48 9.05 -6.33 19.78
CA HIS A 48 10.42 -5.98 19.48
C HIS A 48 11.25 -5.84 20.78
N PRO A 49 12.33 -6.60 20.94
CA PRO A 49 13.06 -6.69 22.22
C PRO A 49 13.95 -5.46 22.51
N ALA A 50 14.30 -4.67 21.50
CA ALA A 50 15.21 -3.54 21.65
C ALA A 50 14.47 -2.28 22.13
N PRO A 51 15.19 -1.36 22.80
CA PRO A 51 14.66 -0.03 23.09
C PRO A 51 14.24 0.71 21.81
N MET A 52 13.13 1.45 21.89
CA MET A 52 12.60 2.25 20.81
C MET A 52 13.01 3.71 20.97
N ARG A 53 13.42 4.36 19.87
CA ARG A 53 13.64 5.81 19.81
C ARG A 53 12.55 6.52 19.02
N PRO A 54 12.14 7.73 19.41
CA PRO A 54 11.18 8.51 18.65
C PRO A 54 11.77 8.97 17.32
N VAL A 55 10.94 8.99 16.27
CA VAL A 55 11.34 9.40 14.93
C VAL A 55 10.13 9.89 14.16
N LYS A 56 10.31 10.89 13.30
CA LYS A 56 9.29 11.27 12.32
C LYS A 56 9.23 10.24 11.20
N PHE A 57 8.06 10.06 10.60
CA PHE A 57 7.87 9.11 9.52
C PHE A 57 8.84 9.36 8.35
N VAL A 58 9.01 10.62 7.92
CA VAL A 58 9.95 10.96 6.84
C VAL A 58 11.41 10.66 7.22
N ASP A 59 11.75 10.76 8.49
CA ASP A 59 13.08 10.44 8.99
C ASP A 59 13.32 8.93 8.98
N ALA A 60 12.30 8.14 9.33
CA ALA A 60 12.37 6.68 9.24
C ALA A 60 12.53 6.20 7.78
N ILE A 61 11.90 6.87 6.81
CA ILE A 61 12.14 6.59 5.38
C ILE A 61 13.63 6.77 5.07
N ALA A 62 14.19 7.93 5.41
CA ALA A 62 15.60 8.24 5.14
C ALA A 62 16.53 7.26 5.85
N ASP A 63 16.33 6.99 7.14
CA ASP A 63 17.14 6.06 7.94
C ASP A 63 17.08 4.64 7.37
N GLY A 64 15.88 4.16 7.02
CA GLY A 64 15.69 2.84 6.40
C GLY A 64 16.39 2.72 5.06
N LEU A 65 16.30 3.74 4.20
CA LEU A 65 17.02 3.76 2.92
C LEU A 65 18.54 3.77 3.12
N HIS A 66 19.06 4.59 4.03
CA HIS A 66 20.49 4.61 4.35
C HIS A 66 20.97 3.24 4.83
N ASN A 67 20.23 2.61 5.76
CA ASN A 67 20.56 1.27 6.25
C ASN A 67 20.60 0.23 5.12
N ARG A 68 19.62 0.26 4.21
CA ARG A 68 19.58 -0.69 3.08
C ARG A 68 20.66 -0.41 2.03
N PHE A 69 20.88 0.83 1.65
CA PHE A 69 21.97 1.18 0.71
C PHE A 69 23.36 0.85 1.23
N ALA A 70 23.58 0.93 2.54
CA ALA A 70 24.85 0.53 3.15
C ALA A 70 25.09 -1.00 3.11
N LYS A 71 24.02 -1.80 3.10
CA LYS A 71 24.08 -3.26 3.20
C LYS A 71 23.86 -4.00 1.88
N ASP A 72 23.25 -3.37 0.89
CA ASP A 72 22.98 -3.98 -0.42
C ASP A 72 23.47 -3.08 -1.55
N GLU A 73 24.57 -3.48 -2.17
CA GLU A 73 25.22 -2.74 -3.26
C GLU A 73 24.39 -2.74 -4.55
N ARG A 74 23.41 -3.64 -4.68
CA ARG A 74 22.53 -3.69 -5.86
C ARG A 74 21.56 -2.53 -5.92
N LEU A 75 21.29 -1.86 -4.79
CA LEU A 75 20.30 -0.79 -4.71
C LEU A 75 20.74 0.44 -5.48
N VAL A 76 19.88 0.91 -6.38
CA VAL A 76 20.04 2.16 -7.12
C VAL A 76 18.72 2.92 -7.07
N LEU A 77 18.76 4.22 -6.76
CA LEU A 77 17.58 5.08 -6.74
C LEU A 77 17.54 5.98 -7.98
N PHE A 78 16.41 5.95 -8.69
CA PHE A 78 16.10 6.88 -9.78
C PHE A 78 14.87 7.73 -9.41
N GLY A 79 14.89 8.99 -9.79
CA GLY A 79 13.74 9.87 -9.60
C GLY A 79 14.12 11.34 -9.80
N GLU A 80 13.10 12.15 -9.93
CA GLU A 80 13.24 13.58 -10.04
C GLU A 80 13.63 14.17 -8.68
N ASP A 81 14.65 15.02 -8.69
CA ASP A 81 15.16 15.74 -7.51
C ASP A 81 15.65 14.88 -6.33
N VAL A 82 15.63 13.55 -6.41
CA VAL A 82 16.05 12.64 -5.32
C VAL A 82 17.51 12.87 -4.87
N HIS A 83 18.35 13.46 -5.74
CA HIS A 83 19.76 13.75 -5.49
C HIS A 83 19.99 15.18 -4.96
N ARG A 84 18.97 16.03 -4.92
CA ARG A 84 19.04 17.45 -4.53
C ARG A 84 17.88 17.84 -3.61
N LEU A 85 17.65 19.13 -3.39
CA LEU A 85 16.59 19.69 -2.52
C LEU A 85 16.58 19.09 -1.10
N LYS A 86 17.76 18.74 -0.59
CA LYS A 86 17.94 18.11 0.73
C LYS A 86 17.20 16.76 0.86
N GLY A 87 17.10 16.00 -0.24
CA GLY A 87 16.48 14.68 -0.26
C GLY A 87 15.08 14.66 -0.89
N GLY A 88 14.97 15.24 -2.10
CA GLY A 88 13.70 15.37 -2.80
C GLY A 88 12.81 16.47 -2.22
N THR A 89 11.59 16.56 -2.70
CA THR A 89 10.66 17.64 -2.36
C THR A 89 10.27 17.70 -0.87
N ASN A 90 10.31 16.56 -0.17
CA ASN A 90 9.88 16.42 1.22
C ASN A 90 10.94 15.83 2.16
N GLY A 91 12.16 15.61 1.69
CA GLY A 91 13.26 15.16 2.52
C GLY A 91 13.36 13.64 2.76
N ALA A 92 12.58 12.82 2.05
CA ALA A 92 12.55 11.38 2.24
C ALA A 92 13.84 10.66 1.83
N THR A 93 14.66 11.25 0.95
CA THR A 93 15.96 10.72 0.50
C THR A 93 17.14 11.57 0.97
N ARG A 94 16.96 12.36 2.04
CA ARG A 94 17.99 13.28 2.52
C ARG A 94 19.30 12.57 2.85
N GLY A 95 20.42 13.17 2.43
CA GLY A 95 21.76 12.64 2.67
C GLY A 95 22.14 11.45 1.81
N LEU A 96 21.17 10.75 1.18
CA LEU A 96 21.43 9.51 0.47
C LEU A 96 22.38 9.73 -0.73
N ALA A 97 22.18 10.79 -1.52
CA ALA A 97 23.04 11.12 -2.65
C ALA A 97 24.48 11.49 -2.24
N ALA A 98 24.65 12.09 -1.07
CA ALA A 98 25.97 12.40 -0.54
C ALA A 98 26.72 11.14 -0.07
N ALA A 99 25.99 10.18 0.54
CA ALA A 99 26.56 8.92 1.00
C ALA A 99 26.79 7.93 -0.16
N PHE A 100 25.95 7.93 -1.19
CA PHE A 100 25.98 6.97 -2.30
C PHE A 100 25.84 7.64 -3.67
N PRO A 101 26.79 8.53 -4.07
CA PRO A 101 26.64 9.39 -5.25
C PRO A 101 26.50 8.61 -6.58
N ASP A 102 27.11 7.42 -6.65
CA ASP A 102 27.02 6.57 -7.84
C ASP A 102 25.73 5.77 -7.94
N ARG A 103 24.94 5.71 -6.87
CA ARG A 103 23.71 4.90 -6.78
C ARG A 103 22.44 5.73 -6.61
N VAL A 104 22.53 7.04 -6.49
CA VAL A 104 21.39 7.96 -6.43
C VAL A 104 21.41 8.88 -7.64
N LYS A 105 20.51 8.61 -8.57
CA LYS A 105 20.50 9.24 -9.89
C LYS A 105 19.25 10.12 -10.05
N GLY A 106 19.47 11.43 -10.08
CA GLY A 106 18.41 12.35 -10.49
C GLY A 106 18.12 12.23 -11.97
N THR A 107 16.85 12.14 -12.32
CA THR A 107 16.40 12.02 -13.70
C THR A 107 15.88 13.36 -14.24
N PRO A 108 15.82 13.53 -15.57
CA PRO A 108 14.92 14.52 -16.18
C PRO A 108 13.46 14.22 -15.81
N ILE A 109 12.58 15.20 -15.98
CA ILE A 109 11.12 15.01 -15.83
C ILE A 109 10.64 14.14 -17.01
N SER A 110 10.63 12.82 -16.79
CA SER A 110 10.22 11.83 -17.79
C SER A 110 9.95 10.48 -17.10
N GLU A 111 8.83 10.37 -16.41
CA GLU A 111 8.47 9.19 -15.60
C GLU A 111 8.37 7.92 -16.44
N ALA A 112 7.88 8.03 -17.67
CA ALA A 112 7.84 6.90 -18.61
C ALA A 112 9.25 6.38 -18.93
N ALA A 113 10.22 7.27 -19.11
CA ALA A 113 11.58 6.88 -19.48
C ALA A 113 12.32 6.19 -18.32
N PHE A 114 12.31 6.78 -17.12
CA PHE A 114 13.03 6.15 -16.02
C PHE A 114 12.30 4.94 -15.41
N ALA A 115 10.97 4.85 -15.53
CA ALA A 115 10.24 3.62 -15.19
C ALA A 115 10.59 2.47 -16.16
N GLY A 116 10.63 2.75 -17.47
CA GLY A 116 11.06 1.76 -18.46
C GLY A 116 12.52 1.34 -18.28
N LEU A 117 13.42 2.30 -17.98
CA LEU A 117 14.80 2.01 -17.63
C LEU A 117 14.89 1.08 -16.42
N ALA A 118 14.17 1.40 -15.34
CA ALA A 118 14.17 0.61 -14.11
C ALA A 118 13.62 -0.82 -14.35
N CYS A 119 12.61 -0.99 -15.20
CA CYS A 119 12.12 -2.30 -15.61
C CYS A 119 13.24 -3.16 -16.22
N GLY A 120 13.95 -2.63 -17.22
CA GLY A 120 15.06 -3.34 -17.88
C GLY A 120 16.20 -3.67 -16.92
N VAL A 121 16.54 -2.73 -16.02
CA VAL A 121 17.58 -2.90 -15.02
C VAL A 121 17.19 -3.97 -13.98
N ALA A 122 15.92 -4.01 -13.55
CA ALA A 122 15.42 -5.03 -12.64
C ALA A 122 15.48 -6.43 -13.27
N MET A 123 15.07 -6.55 -14.53
CA MET A 123 15.06 -7.83 -15.26
C MET A 123 16.46 -8.40 -15.49
N ASP A 124 17.51 -7.57 -15.52
CA ASP A 124 18.90 -8.02 -15.60
C ASP A 124 19.35 -8.77 -14.32
N GLY A 125 18.67 -8.57 -13.19
CA GLY A 125 18.88 -9.30 -11.94
C GLY A 125 20.12 -8.90 -11.14
N ARG A 126 20.97 -8.03 -11.67
CA ARG A 126 22.20 -7.53 -10.99
C ARG A 126 21.94 -6.30 -10.14
N THR A 127 20.89 -5.57 -10.42
CA THR A 127 20.55 -4.31 -9.79
C THR A 127 19.12 -4.37 -9.26
N LEU A 128 18.87 -3.78 -8.11
CA LEU A 128 17.56 -3.64 -7.51
C LEU A 128 17.17 -2.15 -7.55
N PRO A 129 16.43 -1.72 -8.56
CA PRO A 129 16.08 -0.32 -8.71
C PRO A 129 14.95 0.08 -7.74
N LEU A 130 15.16 1.21 -7.07
CA LEU A 130 14.10 2.00 -6.47
C LEU A 130 13.79 3.14 -7.45
N ILE A 131 12.51 3.40 -7.72
CA ILE A 131 12.08 4.61 -8.43
C ILE A 131 11.17 5.43 -7.54
N GLU A 132 11.29 6.74 -7.59
CA GLU A 132 10.40 7.66 -6.92
C GLU A 132 9.61 8.46 -7.94
N PHE A 133 8.29 8.24 -7.98
CA PHE A 133 7.38 9.21 -8.60
C PHE A 133 7.00 10.24 -7.56
N MET A 134 7.16 11.49 -7.91
CA MET A 134 6.93 12.59 -6.98
C MET A 134 5.52 12.56 -6.40
N TYR A 135 4.51 12.25 -7.24
CA TYR A 135 3.13 12.02 -6.86
C TYR A 135 2.49 10.91 -7.71
N PRO A 136 1.46 10.22 -7.19
CA PRO A 136 0.82 9.10 -7.89
C PRO A 136 0.19 9.48 -9.21
N ASP A 137 -0.29 10.73 -9.34
CA ASP A 137 -0.91 11.24 -10.56
C ASP A 137 0.02 11.16 -11.77
N PHE A 138 1.33 11.23 -11.57
CA PHE A 138 2.33 11.14 -12.64
C PHE A 138 2.51 9.72 -13.19
N MET A 139 1.90 8.72 -12.57
CA MET A 139 1.84 7.36 -13.12
C MET A 139 1.06 7.31 -14.44
N TRP A 140 0.14 8.25 -14.67
CA TRP A 140 -0.56 8.34 -15.95
C TRP A 140 0.38 8.69 -17.11
N VAL A 141 1.41 9.49 -16.89
CA VAL A 141 2.45 9.78 -17.88
C VAL A 141 3.27 8.52 -18.20
N ALA A 142 3.45 7.64 -17.24
CA ALA A 142 4.23 6.40 -17.34
C ALA A 142 3.37 5.15 -17.46
N ALA A 143 2.07 5.26 -17.76
CA ALA A 143 1.11 4.17 -17.64
C ALA A 143 1.52 2.90 -18.41
N ASP A 144 2.06 3.03 -19.62
CA ASP A 144 2.56 1.88 -20.37
C ASP A 144 3.72 1.19 -19.63
N ALA A 145 4.72 1.94 -19.21
CA ALA A 145 5.87 1.39 -18.49
C ALA A 145 5.44 0.70 -17.18
N VAL A 146 4.56 1.32 -16.42
CA VAL A 146 4.09 0.81 -15.12
C VAL A 146 3.16 -0.40 -15.27
N PHE A 147 2.09 -0.29 -16.04
CA PHE A 147 1.03 -1.29 -16.06
C PHE A 147 1.21 -2.37 -17.13
N ASN A 148 1.79 -2.03 -18.29
CA ASN A 148 2.00 -3.00 -19.36
C ASN A 148 3.37 -3.67 -19.30
N GLN A 149 4.44 -2.92 -18.97
CA GLN A 149 5.77 -3.48 -18.96
C GLN A 149 6.12 -4.07 -17.58
N ILE A 150 6.26 -3.26 -16.54
CA ILE A 150 6.69 -3.71 -15.21
C ILE A 150 5.72 -4.76 -14.65
N GLY A 151 4.42 -4.45 -14.60
CA GLY A 151 3.43 -5.34 -13.99
C GLY A 151 3.24 -6.67 -14.70
N LYS A 152 3.50 -6.73 -16.02
CA LYS A 152 3.25 -7.93 -16.83
C LYS A 152 4.52 -8.66 -17.28
N ALA A 153 5.71 -8.12 -17.05
CA ALA A 153 6.97 -8.68 -17.56
C ALA A 153 7.14 -10.17 -17.18
N ARG A 154 6.95 -10.52 -15.92
CA ARG A 154 7.03 -11.93 -15.48
C ARG A 154 6.13 -12.85 -16.32
N HIS A 155 4.88 -12.43 -16.53
CA HIS A 155 3.92 -13.20 -17.34
C HIS A 155 4.33 -13.28 -18.81
N MET A 156 4.71 -12.14 -19.39
CA MET A 156 5.12 -12.09 -20.81
C MET A 156 6.34 -12.96 -21.12
N TYR A 157 7.24 -13.11 -20.14
CA TYR A 157 8.44 -13.95 -20.26
C TYR A 157 8.27 -15.34 -19.64
N GLY A 158 7.02 -15.79 -19.47
CA GLY A 158 6.71 -17.19 -19.05
C GLY A 158 7.16 -17.53 -17.64
N GLY A 159 7.23 -16.57 -16.73
CA GLY A 159 7.64 -16.77 -15.34
C GLY A 159 9.15 -16.93 -15.14
N THR A 160 9.97 -16.79 -16.20
CA THR A 160 11.41 -16.99 -16.14
C THR A 160 12.19 -15.74 -15.70
N THR A 161 11.52 -14.61 -15.62
CA THR A 161 12.13 -13.31 -15.31
C THR A 161 11.51 -12.73 -14.05
N ASP A 162 12.33 -12.47 -13.05
CA ASP A 162 11.95 -11.69 -11.88
C ASP A 162 11.99 -10.19 -12.22
N VAL A 163 11.19 -9.39 -11.50
CA VAL A 163 11.18 -7.92 -11.65
C VAL A 163 11.27 -7.28 -10.25
N PRO A 164 12.37 -7.46 -9.53
CA PRO A 164 12.57 -6.86 -8.21
C PRO A 164 12.75 -5.35 -8.34
N LEU A 165 11.67 -4.61 -8.19
CA LEU A 165 11.62 -3.16 -8.34
C LEU A 165 10.75 -2.55 -7.26
N ILE A 166 11.19 -1.44 -6.67
CA ILE A 166 10.38 -0.66 -5.73
C ILE A 166 9.96 0.65 -6.40
N LEU A 167 8.67 0.90 -6.46
CA LEU A 167 8.09 2.18 -6.86
C LEU A 167 7.56 2.89 -5.61
N ARG A 168 8.18 3.98 -5.21
CA ARG A 168 7.72 4.84 -4.12
C ARG A 168 6.96 6.04 -4.67
N THR A 169 5.88 6.40 -4.00
CA THR A 169 5.14 7.62 -4.28
C THR A 169 4.37 8.08 -3.04
N LYS A 170 4.04 9.36 -2.97
CA LYS A 170 3.35 9.94 -1.81
C LYS A 170 2.06 10.65 -2.22
N ILE A 171 0.98 10.32 -1.56
CA ILE A 171 -0.30 11.02 -1.70
C ILE A 171 -0.17 12.38 -1.03
N ALA A 172 -0.53 13.47 -1.72
CA ALA A 172 -0.51 14.82 -1.18
C ALA A 172 -1.91 15.40 -0.92
N MET A 173 -2.93 14.54 -0.89
CA MET A 173 -4.30 14.94 -0.58
C MET A 173 -4.37 15.62 0.79
N GLY A 174 -5.11 16.71 0.90
CA GLY A 174 -5.20 17.54 2.11
C GLY A 174 -4.19 18.68 2.18
N THR A 175 -3.22 18.75 1.27
CA THR A 175 -2.15 19.76 1.29
C THR A 175 -2.43 21.01 0.45
N GLY A 176 -3.48 20.98 -0.38
CA GLY A 176 -3.81 22.06 -1.31
C GLY A 176 -2.99 22.04 -2.60
N TYR A 177 -2.43 20.90 -2.98
CA TYR A 177 -1.68 20.77 -4.25
C TYR A 177 -2.56 20.54 -5.47
N GLY A 178 -3.87 20.29 -5.26
CA GLY A 178 -4.85 20.19 -6.32
C GLY A 178 -4.94 18.82 -6.98
N SER A 179 -5.66 18.77 -8.09
CA SER A 179 -6.14 17.53 -8.71
C SER A 179 -5.07 16.64 -9.31
N GLN A 180 -3.87 17.15 -9.55
CA GLN A 180 -2.76 16.37 -10.15
C GLN A 180 -1.72 15.87 -9.12
N HIS A 181 -2.06 15.93 -7.82
CA HIS A 181 -1.15 15.54 -6.74
C HIS A 181 -1.88 14.76 -5.62
N SER A 182 -3.12 14.37 -5.85
CA SER A 182 -4.01 13.89 -4.79
C SER A 182 -4.60 12.51 -5.05
N LEU A 183 -4.14 11.81 -6.10
CA LEU A 183 -4.59 10.45 -6.39
C LEU A 183 -4.16 9.50 -5.25
N ASP A 184 -5.10 8.69 -4.77
CA ASP A 184 -4.76 7.46 -4.05
C ASP A 184 -4.60 6.34 -5.10
N PRO A 185 -3.40 5.78 -5.27
CA PRO A 185 -3.15 4.80 -6.32
C PRO A 185 -3.59 3.38 -5.97
N ALA A 186 -4.04 3.12 -4.72
CA ALA A 186 -4.33 1.77 -4.24
C ALA A 186 -5.34 1.04 -5.14
N GLY A 187 -6.48 1.67 -5.45
CA GLY A 187 -7.51 1.07 -6.29
C GLY A 187 -7.05 0.82 -7.73
N LEU A 188 -6.30 1.76 -8.30
CA LEU A 188 -5.74 1.62 -9.64
C LEU A 188 -4.78 0.44 -9.75
N PHE A 189 -3.81 0.35 -8.83
CA PHE A 189 -2.84 -0.75 -8.82
C PHE A 189 -3.46 -2.10 -8.46
N ALA A 190 -4.47 -2.12 -7.60
CA ALA A 190 -5.18 -3.35 -7.28
C ALA A 190 -5.93 -3.97 -8.49
N THR A 191 -6.20 -3.18 -9.53
CA THR A 191 -6.75 -3.68 -10.81
C THR A 191 -5.67 -4.11 -11.80
N ALA A 192 -4.41 -3.74 -11.56
CA ALA A 192 -3.28 -4.06 -12.43
C ALA A 192 -2.56 -5.31 -11.93
N ALA A 193 -2.50 -6.35 -12.77
CA ALA A 193 -1.81 -7.59 -12.42
C ALA A 193 -0.30 -7.35 -12.21
N GLY A 194 0.31 -8.13 -11.33
CA GLY A 194 1.76 -8.25 -11.18
C GLY A 194 2.40 -7.33 -10.16
N TRP A 195 1.68 -6.42 -9.54
CA TRP A 195 2.18 -5.55 -8.49
C TRP A 195 1.86 -6.07 -7.08
N ARG A 196 2.84 -6.01 -6.17
CA ARG A 196 2.61 -5.98 -4.73
C ARG A 196 2.32 -4.55 -4.31
N ILE A 197 1.52 -4.36 -3.28
CA ILE A 197 1.13 -3.01 -2.81
C ILE A 197 1.25 -2.96 -1.30
N ILE A 198 2.09 -2.06 -0.79
CA ILE A 198 2.20 -1.79 0.65
C ILE A 198 1.83 -0.34 0.96
N ALA A 199 1.14 -0.14 2.07
CA ALA A 199 0.64 1.17 2.49
C ALA A 199 0.86 1.37 4.01
N PRO A 200 2.12 1.55 4.46
CA PRO A 200 2.47 1.66 5.86
C PRO A 200 1.83 2.87 6.53
N SER A 201 1.41 2.72 7.79
CA SER A 201 0.80 3.77 8.60
C SER A 201 1.73 4.36 9.67
N THR A 202 2.81 3.65 10.01
CA THR A 202 3.77 4.06 11.05
C THR A 202 5.22 4.00 10.57
N PRO A 203 6.15 4.73 11.22
CA PRO A 203 7.59 4.62 10.94
C PRO A 203 8.12 3.18 11.03
N TYR A 204 7.66 2.42 12.02
CA TYR A 204 8.03 1.04 12.22
C TYR A 204 7.55 0.16 11.06
N ASP A 205 6.28 0.27 10.69
CA ASP A 205 5.72 -0.50 9.58
C ASP A 205 6.42 -0.20 8.26
N TYR A 206 6.77 1.08 8.03
CA TYR A 206 7.50 1.48 6.82
C TYR A 206 8.78 0.69 6.65
N ILE A 207 9.62 0.65 7.69
CA ILE A 207 10.91 -0.04 7.64
C ILE A 207 10.73 -1.55 7.48
N GLY A 208 9.87 -2.17 8.29
CA GLY A 208 9.66 -3.61 8.27
C GLY A 208 9.06 -4.12 6.95
N LEU A 209 8.07 -3.41 6.40
CA LEU A 209 7.46 -3.73 5.10
C LEU A 209 8.41 -3.46 3.94
N MET A 210 9.21 -2.39 4.00
CA MET A 210 10.23 -2.09 2.98
C MET A 210 11.31 -3.18 2.95
N ASN A 211 11.75 -3.67 4.11
CA ASN A 211 12.70 -4.78 4.21
C ASN A 211 12.14 -6.06 3.58
N ALA A 212 10.85 -6.34 3.79
CA ALA A 212 10.17 -7.46 3.14
C ALA A 212 10.06 -7.28 1.62
N ALA A 213 9.69 -6.08 1.18
CA ALA A 213 9.58 -5.75 -0.24
C ALA A 213 10.90 -5.90 -0.99
N LEU A 214 12.00 -5.42 -0.41
CA LEU A 214 13.35 -5.51 -1.00
C LEU A 214 13.90 -6.94 -1.09
N ALA A 215 13.39 -7.86 -0.29
CA ALA A 215 13.74 -9.28 -0.37
C ALA A 215 12.92 -10.05 -1.40
N GLY A 216 11.84 -9.45 -1.91
CA GLY A 216 10.95 -10.05 -2.89
C GLY A 216 11.50 -10.04 -4.32
N LYS A 217 10.76 -10.67 -5.21
CA LYS A 217 11.10 -10.79 -6.63
C LYS A 217 10.09 -10.09 -7.55
N ASP A 218 9.07 -9.50 -6.96
CA ASP A 218 8.00 -8.81 -7.66
C ASP A 218 8.19 -7.29 -7.57
N PRO A 219 7.60 -6.53 -8.51
CA PRO A 219 7.52 -5.08 -8.35
C PRO A 219 6.59 -4.73 -7.18
N VAL A 220 7.01 -3.79 -6.35
CA VAL A 220 6.26 -3.34 -5.18
C VAL A 220 5.97 -1.85 -5.28
N LEU A 221 4.68 -1.49 -5.21
CA LEU A 221 4.25 -0.12 -4.96
C LEU A 221 4.29 0.16 -3.46
N VAL A 222 4.97 1.23 -3.06
CA VAL A 222 4.98 1.76 -1.69
C VAL A 222 4.16 3.05 -1.68
N ILE A 223 3.01 2.99 -1.04
CA ILE A 223 2.12 4.15 -0.88
C ILE A 223 2.51 4.90 0.39
N GLU A 224 3.10 6.07 0.21
CA GLU A 224 3.38 7.02 1.29
C GLU A 224 2.28 8.09 1.33
N HIS A 225 2.20 8.84 2.43
CA HIS A 225 1.25 9.95 2.57
C HIS A 225 1.93 11.14 3.23
N VAL A 226 1.74 12.33 2.66
CA VAL A 226 2.39 13.55 3.17
C VAL A 226 1.97 13.87 4.60
N ASP A 227 0.72 13.60 4.99
CA ASP A 227 0.25 13.82 6.36
C ASP A 227 0.97 12.95 7.39
N LEU A 228 1.52 11.79 6.97
CA LEU A 228 2.32 10.95 7.85
C LEU A 228 3.74 11.49 8.06
N TYR A 229 4.30 12.27 7.13
CA TYR A 229 5.70 12.62 7.11
C TYR A 229 6.18 13.33 8.39
N GLN A 230 5.34 14.18 8.97
CA GLN A 230 5.65 14.87 10.24
C GLN A 230 5.12 14.12 11.47
N ARG A 231 4.41 13.02 11.27
CA ARG A 231 3.89 12.22 12.39
C ARG A 231 5.04 11.47 13.05
N GLU A 232 5.06 11.54 14.37
CA GLU A 232 6.04 10.83 15.18
C GLU A 232 5.58 9.39 15.45
N GLY A 233 6.53 8.49 15.49
CA GLY A 233 6.41 7.12 15.94
C GLY A 233 7.72 6.69 16.61
N ALA A 234 7.94 5.40 16.76
CA ALA A 234 9.18 4.90 17.34
C ALA A 234 9.73 3.74 16.52
N ILE A 235 11.06 3.65 16.46
CA ILE A 235 11.79 2.58 15.79
C ILE A 235 12.98 2.13 16.66
N PRO A 236 13.46 0.86 16.53
CA PRO A 236 14.69 0.43 17.15
C PRO A 236 15.91 0.99 16.43
N ASP A 237 17.08 0.87 17.03
CA ASP A 237 18.35 1.22 16.36
C ASP A 237 18.72 0.18 15.30
N ASP A 238 18.41 -1.10 15.53
CA ASP A 238 18.55 -2.14 14.51
C ASP A 238 17.35 -2.12 13.56
N LEU A 239 17.58 -1.67 12.32
CA LEU A 239 16.56 -1.52 11.27
C LEU A 239 16.43 -2.76 10.38
N ASP A 240 16.96 -3.93 10.77
CA ASP A 240 16.94 -5.14 9.95
C ASP A 240 15.73 -6.06 10.20
N TYR A 241 14.82 -5.68 11.08
CA TYR A 241 13.58 -6.42 11.31
C TYR A 241 12.68 -6.40 10.06
N VAL A 242 11.78 -7.37 9.99
CA VAL A 242 10.89 -7.58 8.85
C VAL A 242 9.46 -7.71 9.32
N ILE A 243 8.56 -7.05 8.60
CA ILE A 243 7.12 -7.34 8.62
C ILE A 243 6.77 -8.02 7.30
N PRO A 244 6.47 -9.32 7.28
CA PRO A 244 6.14 -10.03 6.05
C PRO A 244 4.92 -9.43 5.36
N LEU A 245 4.97 -9.35 4.03
CA LEU A 245 3.80 -8.95 3.24
C LEU A 245 2.66 -9.96 3.46
N GLY A 246 1.44 -9.48 3.43
CA GLY A 246 0.26 -10.32 3.67
C GLY A 246 -0.17 -10.45 5.14
N ARG A 247 0.43 -9.66 6.03
CA ARG A 247 0.03 -9.56 7.44
C ARG A 247 -0.58 -8.21 7.74
N ALA A 248 -1.88 -8.20 7.99
CA ALA A 248 -2.58 -7.05 8.55
C ALA A 248 -2.25 -6.89 10.05
N LYS A 249 -2.49 -5.71 10.58
CA LYS A 249 -2.31 -5.42 12.01
C LYS A 249 -3.64 -5.05 12.67
N VAL A 250 -3.99 -5.74 13.74
CA VAL A 250 -5.04 -5.28 14.64
C VAL A 250 -4.46 -4.13 15.48
N VAL A 251 -4.80 -2.91 15.10
CA VAL A 251 -4.35 -1.67 15.79
C VAL A 251 -5.11 -1.46 17.08
N ARG A 252 -6.37 -1.86 17.09
CA ARG A 252 -7.26 -1.83 18.26
C ARG A 252 -8.16 -3.05 18.23
N ALA A 253 -8.21 -3.78 19.33
CA ALA A 253 -9.18 -4.86 19.50
C ALA A 253 -10.58 -4.29 19.79
N GLY A 254 -11.62 -5.01 19.33
CA GLY A 254 -13.00 -4.66 19.55
C GLY A 254 -13.93 -5.82 19.16
N SER A 255 -15.22 -5.71 19.50
CA SER A 255 -16.17 -6.79 19.28
C SER A 255 -17.47 -6.37 18.56
N ALA A 256 -17.75 -5.07 18.46
CA ALA A 256 -19.00 -4.61 17.87
C ALA A 256 -18.89 -4.31 16.36
N LEU A 257 -17.73 -3.91 15.86
CA LEU A 257 -17.54 -3.49 14.48
C LEU A 257 -16.13 -3.79 14.00
N THR A 258 -15.97 -4.33 12.81
CA THR A 258 -14.68 -4.41 12.10
C THR A 258 -14.49 -3.16 11.24
N ILE A 259 -13.35 -2.46 11.38
CA ILE A 259 -12.99 -1.35 10.52
C ILE A 259 -11.72 -1.70 9.76
N LEU A 260 -11.80 -1.69 8.42
CA LEU A 260 -10.68 -1.94 7.52
C LEU A 260 -10.16 -0.62 6.96
N THR A 261 -8.88 -0.37 7.10
CA THR A 261 -8.26 0.88 6.63
C THR A 261 -6.76 0.69 6.37
N TYR A 262 -6.09 1.72 5.87
CA TYR A 262 -4.65 1.70 5.60
C TYR A 262 -4.03 3.11 5.60
N SER A 263 -2.71 3.19 5.64
CA SER A 263 -1.95 4.44 5.53
C SER A 263 -2.41 5.51 6.54
N ALA A 264 -2.53 6.77 6.13
CA ALA A 264 -2.91 7.90 7.00
C ALA A 264 -4.30 7.72 7.65
N MET A 265 -5.21 6.99 6.99
CA MET A 265 -6.57 6.81 7.49
C MET A 265 -6.64 5.96 8.77
N VAL A 266 -5.65 5.12 9.04
CA VAL A 266 -5.54 4.35 10.29
C VAL A 266 -5.63 5.26 11.52
N HIS A 267 -4.94 6.39 11.48
CA HIS A 267 -4.91 7.35 12.58
C HIS A 267 -6.22 8.11 12.71
N GLN A 268 -6.78 8.58 11.59
CA GLN A 268 -8.06 9.30 11.61
C GLN A 268 -9.21 8.40 12.12
N VAL A 269 -9.22 7.14 11.69
CA VAL A 269 -10.18 6.14 12.19
C VAL A 269 -10.01 5.93 13.70
N SER A 270 -8.78 5.76 14.17
CA SER A 270 -8.48 5.56 15.59
C SER A 270 -8.98 6.72 16.44
N ASP A 271 -8.73 7.96 15.99
CA ASP A 271 -9.18 9.17 16.68
C ASP A 271 -10.71 9.28 16.71
N CYS A 272 -11.39 8.99 15.59
CA CYS A 272 -12.86 9.00 15.50
C CYS A 272 -13.52 7.93 16.38
N VAL A 273 -12.97 6.71 16.37
CA VAL A 273 -13.46 5.59 17.20
C VAL A 273 -13.29 5.93 18.70
N ALA A 274 -12.15 6.53 19.07
CA ALA A 274 -11.93 6.99 20.45
C ALA A 274 -12.89 8.11 20.85
N ALA A 275 -13.12 9.10 19.97
CA ALA A 275 -14.02 10.23 20.24
C ALA A 275 -15.48 9.80 20.48
N LEU A 276 -15.95 8.73 19.81
CA LEU A 276 -17.30 8.18 19.99
C LEU A 276 -17.36 7.00 20.98
N ASN A 277 -16.22 6.55 21.50
CA ASN A 277 -16.08 5.39 22.37
C ASN A 277 -16.75 4.11 21.80
N VAL A 278 -16.63 3.88 20.49
CA VAL A 278 -17.16 2.68 19.83
C VAL A 278 -16.28 1.49 20.11
N ASP A 279 -16.86 0.32 20.40
CA ASP A 279 -16.15 -0.95 20.55
C ASP A 279 -15.83 -1.55 19.17
N ALA A 280 -14.92 -0.91 18.44
CA ALA A 280 -14.51 -1.33 17.11
C ALA A 280 -13.13 -1.97 17.11
N GLU A 281 -13.01 -3.07 16.34
CA GLU A 281 -11.72 -3.64 15.96
C GLU A 281 -11.21 -2.92 14.71
N ILE A 282 -10.04 -2.28 14.83
CA ILE A 282 -9.41 -1.55 13.72
C ILE A 282 -8.29 -2.40 13.15
N ILE A 283 -8.38 -2.70 11.88
CA ILE A 283 -7.40 -3.47 11.13
C ILE A 283 -6.71 -2.55 10.11
N ASP A 284 -5.41 -2.33 10.32
CA ASP A 284 -4.52 -1.76 9.31
C ASP A 284 -4.14 -2.86 8.31
N LEU A 285 -4.60 -2.72 7.08
CA LEU A 285 -4.41 -3.73 6.04
C LEU A 285 -2.95 -3.89 5.61
N ARG A 286 -2.12 -2.86 5.70
CA ARG A 286 -0.69 -2.83 5.34
C ARG A 286 -0.38 -3.28 3.92
N THR A 287 -0.92 -4.44 3.48
CA THR A 287 -0.73 -5.03 2.15
C THR A 287 -2.07 -5.06 1.40
N LEU A 288 -2.08 -4.49 0.20
CA LEU A 288 -3.32 -4.21 -0.53
C LEU A 288 -3.47 -5.01 -1.83
N ASP A 289 -2.45 -5.73 -2.28
CA ASP A 289 -2.58 -6.60 -3.44
C ASP A 289 -3.38 -7.88 -3.13
N ASP A 290 -4.02 -8.45 -4.14
CA ASP A 290 -4.92 -9.59 -3.98
C ASP A 290 -4.25 -10.84 -3.39
N ALA A 291 -2.99 -11.07 -3.73
CA ALA A 291 -2.25 -12.24 -3.25
C ALA A 291 -1.72 -12.05 -1.81
N GLY A 292 -1.51 -10.79 -1.40
CA GLY A 292 -1.05 -10.42 -0.07
C GLY A 292 -2.16 -9.92 0.86
N PHE A 293 -3.42 -10.00 0.48
CA PHE A 293 -4.50 -9.55 1.36
C PHE A 293 -4.75 -10.56 2.49
N ASP A 294 -4.72 -10.10 3.72
CA ASP A 294 -4.88 -10.93 4.93
C ASP A 294 -6.35 -11.30 5.18
N TRP A 295 -6.86 -12.25 4.38
CA TRP A 295 -8.22 -12.76 4.52
C TRP A 295 -8.47 -13.51 5.83
N GLN A 296 -7.42 -14.04 6.45
CA GLN A 296 -7.54 -14.72 7.74
C GLN A 296 -7.92 -13.72 8.82
N SER A 297 -7.13 -12.68 9.02
CA SER A 297 -7.39 -11.65 10.04
C SER A 297 -8.72 -10.94 9.82
N VAL A 298 -9.04 -10.59 8.58
CA VAL A 298 -10.33 -9.97 8.23
C VAL A 298 -11.50 -10.92 8.49
N GLY A 299 -11.38 -12.19 8.12
CA GLY A 299 -12.42 -13.19 8.34
C GLY A 299 -12.65 -13.50 9.82
N GLU A 300 -11.58 -13.57 10.63
CA GLU A 300 -11.68 -13.78 12.08
C GLU A 300 -12.39 -12.61 12.77
N SER A 301 -12.03 -11.37 12.39
CA SER A 301 -12.69 -10.17 12.89
C SER A 301 -14.17 -10.12 12.52
N LEU A 302 -14.49 -10.35 11.25
CA LEU A 302 -15.87 -10.27 10.76
C LEU A 302 -16.78 -11.35 11.36
N ARG A 303 -16.28 -12.58 11.60
CA ARG A 303 -17.03 -13.62 12.32
C ARG A 303 -17.37 -13.26 13.76
N LYS A 304 -16.60 -12.36 14.35
CA LYS A 304 -16.83 -11.85 15.72
C LYS A 304 -17.79 -10.66 15.73
N THR A 305 -17.63 -9.74 14.78
CA THR A 305 -18.31 -8.43 14.81
C THR A 305 -19.58 -8.37 13.96
N HIS A 306 -19.71 -9.23 12.96
CA HIS A 306 -20.82 -9.31 11.99
C HIS A 306 -21.13 -8.01 11.24
N SER A 307 -20.22 -7.02 11.31
CA SER A 307 -20.39 -5.71 10.68
C SER A 307 -19.05 -5.17 10.24
N VAL A 308 -19.01 -4.53 9.09
CA VAL A 308 -17.78 -3.97 8.54
C VAL A 308 -17.96 -2.56 8.00
N LEU A 309 -17.01 -1.69 8.33
CA LEU A 309 -16.81 -0.37 7.77
C LEU A 309 -15.45 -0.34 7.08
N ILE A 310 -15.40 0.03 5.81
CA ILE A 310 -14.14 0.24 5.08
C ILE A 310 -13.92 1.73 4.96
N VAL A 311 -12.74 2.20 5.38
CA VAL A 311 -12.39 3.62 5.34
C VAL A 311 -11.14 3.82 4.51
N GLU A 312 -11.27 4.63 3.48
CA GLU A 312 -10.20 5.00 2.57
C GLU A 312 -10.31 6.48 2.17
N GLN A 313 -9.23 7.06 1.68
CA GLN A 313 -9.22 8.45 1.25
C GLN A 313 -9.49 8.60 -0.26
N GLY A 314 -9.24 7.57 -1.03
CA GLY A 314 -9.38 7.54 -2.47
C GLY A 314 -10.78 7.92 -2.96
N SER A 315 -10.85 8.45 -4.18
CA SER A 315 -12.13 8.82 -4.80
C SER A 315 -13.00 7.60 -5.07
N GLU A 316 -14.30 7.79 -5.13
CA GLU A 316 -15.29 6.74 -5.41
C GLU A 316 -14.95 5.91 -6.66
N GLY A 317 -14.48 6.56 -7.74
CA GLY A 317 -14.23 5.91 -9.03
C GLY A 317 -12.97 5.02 -9.06
N THR A 318 -11.97 5.29 -8.21
CA THR A 318 -10.73 4.51 -8.09
C THR A 318 -10.61 3.81 -6.75
N SER A 319 -11.71 3.60 -6.07
CA SER A 319 -11.80 3.12 -4.71
C SER A 319 -11.28 1.68 -4.58
N TYR A 320 -10.29 1.50 -3.73
CA TYR A 320 -9.81 0.20 -3.30
C TYR A 320 -10.85 -0.52 -2.43
N GLY A 321 -11.52 0.21 -1.54
CA GLY A 321 -12.55 -0.32 -0.64
C GLY A 321 -13.75 -0.92 -1.37
N GLY A 322 -14.08 -0.44 -2.57
CA GLY A 322 -15.10 -1.06 -3.42
C GLY A 322 -14.76 -2.49 -3.82
N ARG A 323 -13.49 -2.75 -4.16
CA ARG A 323 -12.97 -4.08 -4.47
C ARG A 323 -12.97 -4.98 -3.23
N VAL A 324 -12.58 -4.45 -2.07
CA VAL A 324 -12.62 -5.19 -0.81
C VAL A 324 -14.05 -5.54 -0.42
N ALA A 325 -14.99 -4.61 -0.56
CA ALA A 325 -16.41 -4.84 -0.29
C ALA A 325 -17.00 -5.96 -1.16
N ASP A 326 -16.71 -5.97 -2.46
CA ASP A 326 -17.11 -7.04 -3.39
C ASP A 326 -16.59 -8.41 -2.93
N LYS A 327 -15.32 -8.48 -2.54
CA LYS A 327 -14.70 -9.73 -2.05
C LYS A 327 -15.23 -10.17 -0.69
N ILE A 328 -15.54 -9.25 0.22
CA ILE A 328 -16.21 -9.57 1.48
C ILE A 328 -17.60 -10.14 1.19
N GLN A 329 -18.35 -9.51 0.29
CA GLN A 329 -19.66 -10.00 -0.14
C GLN A 329 -19.58 -11.42 -0.70
N SER A 330 -18.59 -11.72 -1.54
CA SER A 330 -18.47 -13.03 -2.16
C SER A 330 -17.92 -14.13 -1.25
N ARG A 331 -17.12 -13.79 -0.23
CA ARG A 331 -16.40 -14.76 0.61
C ARG A 331 -16.97 -14.91 2.02
N LEU A 332 -17.58 -13.84 2.54
CA LEU A 332 -17.94 -13.70 3.95
C LEU A 332 -19.40 -13.24 4.16
N PHE A 333 -20.24 -13.33 3.14
CA PHE A 333 -21.63 -12.88 3.18
C PHE A 333 -22.43 -13.47 4.36
N ASP A 334 -22.26 -14.74 4.62
CA ASP A 334 -22.99 -15.45 5.69
C ASP A 334 -22.68 -14.92 7.11
N TRP A 335 -21.66 -14.08 7.25
CA TRP A 335 -21.24 -13.47 8.51
C TRP A 335 -21.67 -12.01 8.64
N LEU A 336 -22.38 -11.45 7.65
CA LEU A 336 -22.82 -10.06 7.64
C LEU A 336 -24.26 -9.92 8.15
N ASP A 337 -24.46 -9.12 9.21
CA ASP A 337 -25.80 -8.74 9.69
C ASP A 337 -26.35 -7.50 8.97
N GLN A 338 -25.49 -6.77 8.24
CA GLN A 338 -25.85 -5.56 7.51
C GLN A 338 -24.93 -5.36 6.30
N PRO A 339 -25.30 -4.49 5.33
CA PRO A 339 -24.45 -4.18 4.21
C PRO A 339 -23.08 -3.64 4.63
N VAL A 340 -22.04 -3.91 3.83
CA VAL A 340 -20.71 -3.30 3.99
C VAL A 340 -20.83 -1.79 3.85
N GLU A 341 -20.54 -1.05 4.91
CA GLU A 341 -20.51 0.42 4.87
C GLU A 341 -19.14 0.89 4.39
N ARG A 342 -19.10 1.99 3.64
CA ARG A 342 -17.88 2.54 3.09
C ARG A 342 -17.80 4.04 3.28
N VAL A 343 -16.59 4.50 3.65
CA VAL A 343 -16.21 5.92 3.63
C VAL A 343 -15.08 6.08 2.61
N HIS A 344 -15.30 6.93 1.63
CA HIS A 344 -14.36 7.23 0.55
C HIS A 344 -14.54 8.68 0.10
N GLY A 345 -13.60 9.20 -0.69
CA GLY A 345 -13.69 10.53 -1.28
C GLY A 345 -14.82 10.67 -2.29
N GLY A 346 -15.06 11.89 -2.72
CA GLY A 346 -16.06 12.22 -3.71
C GLY A 346 -15.70 11.80 -5.13
N LYS A 347 -16.56 12.14 -6.10
CA LYS A 347 -16.35 11.89 -7.54
C LYS A 347 -15.45 12.94 -8.19
N ALA A 348 -15.39 14.14 -7.61
CA ALA A 348 -14.60 15.24 -8.16
C ALA A 348 -13.14 15.15 -7.69
N ALA A 349 -12.22 15.49 -8.58
CA ALA A 349 -10.83 15.67 -8.21
C ALA A 349 -10.67 16.84 -7.22
N PRO A 350 -9.75 16.75 -6.23
CA PRO A 350 -9.50 17.82 -5.29
C PRO A 350 -9.03 19.11 -5.96
N THR A 351 -9.37 20.25 -5.35
CA THR A 351 -8.93 21.58 -5.80
C THR A 351 -7.72 22.05 -5.03
N ILE A 352 -7.09 23.17 -5.48
CA ILE A 352 -6.00 23.83 -4.75
C ILE A 352 -6.49 24.62 -3.53
N SER A 353 -7.78 24.91 -3.42
CA SER A 353 -8.38 25.52 -2.24
C SER A 353 -8.53 24.50 -1.14
N LYS A 354 -7.80 24.60 -0.05
CA LYS A 354 -7.89 23.69 1.11
C LYS A 354 -9.30 23.55 1.67
N VAL A 355 -10.14 24.59 1.55
CA VAL A 355 -11.54 24.53 1.98
C VAL A 355 -12.37 23.63 1.07
N LEU A 356 -12.23 23.79 -0.25
CA LEU A 356 -12.94 22.97 -1.24
C LEU A 356 -12.35 21.58 -1.37
N GLU A 357 -11.06 21.44 -1.17
CA GLU A 357 -10.38 20.15 -1.17
C GLU A 357 -10.98 19.20 -0.13
N ARG A 358 -11.29 19.72 1.08
CA ARG A 358 -11.93 18.93 2.15
C ARG A 358 -13.27 18.32 1.76
N ALA A 359 -13.97 18.90 0.79
CA ALA A 359 -15.23 18.35 0.26
C ALA A 359 -15.03 17.24 -0.78
N ALA A 360 -13.81 17.07 -1.29
CA ALA A 360 -13.50 16.11 -2.35
C ALA A 360 -12.95 14.78 -1.82
N PHE A 361 -12.49 14.72 -0.56
CA PHE A 361 -11.95 13.50 0.04
C PHE A 361 -12.63 13.15 1.37
N ALA A 362 -12.52 11.89 1.79
CA ALA A 362 -13.03 11.43 3.06
C ALA A 362 -12.22 12.04 4.22
N GLY A 363 -12.92 12.52 5.22
CA GLY A 363 -12.34 13.10 6.42
C GLY A 363 -13.00 12.62 7.71
N PRO A 364 -12.54 13.10 8.88
CA PRO A 364 -13.05 12.67 10.17
C PRO A 364 -14.58 12.84 10.31
N SER A 365 -15.15 13.88 9.74
CA SER A 365 -16.61 14.11 9.78
C SER A 365 -17.40 12.98 9.07
N ASP A 366 -16.85 12.45 7.96
CA ASP A 366 -17.50 11.36 7.22
C ASP A 366 -17.37 10.04 7.97
N ILE A 367 -16.23 9.80 8.60
CA ILE A 367 -15.99 8.64 9.45
C ILE A 367 -16.95 8.65 10.65
N LEU A 368 -17.06 9.77 11.37
CA LEU A 368 -17.96 9.89 12.52
C LEU A 368 -19.42 9.62 12.14
N LYS A 369 -19.88 10.15 11.00
CA LYS A 369 -21.23 9.90 10.49
C LYS A 369 -21.45 8.44 10.07
N ALA A 370 -20.45 7.81 9.47
CA ALA A 370 -20.53 6.39 9.09
C ALA A 370 -20.57 5.48 10.33
N LEU A 371 -19.73 5.73 11.33
CA LEU A 371 -19.78 5.04 12.62
C LEU A 371 -21.17 5.14 13.24
N ALA A 372 -21.76 6.32 13.28
CA ALA A 372 -23.10 6.51 13.83
C ALA A 372 -24.17 5.72 13.04
N ARG A 373 -24.09 5.67 11.70
CA ARG A 373 -25.01 4.86 10.88
C ARG A 373 -24.89 3.37 11.14
N VAL A 374 -23.66 2.85 11.15
CA VAL A 374 -23.39 1.43 11.36
C VAL A 374 -23.86 0.99 12.75
N MET A 375 -23.53 1.75 13.79
CA MET A 375 -23.94 1.43 15.16
C MET A 375 -25.46 1.52 15.37
N ALA A 376 -26.11 2.49 14.73
CA ALA A 376 -27.59 2.57 14.76
C ALA A 376 -28.24 1.37 14.07
N ALA A 377 -27.69 0.90 12.95
CA ALA A 377 -28.19 -0.29 12.26
C ALA A 377 -28.02 -1.58 13.10
N LYS A 378 -27.01 -1.63 13.97
CA LYS A 378 -26.85 -2.72 14.96
C LYS A 378 -27.80 -2.64 16.15
N GLY A 379 -28.58 -1.57 16.31
CA GLY A 379 -29.39 -1.34 17.51
C GLY A 379 -28.63 -0.74 18.68
N GLU A 380 -27.42 -0.25 18.46
CA GLU A 380 -26.53 0.38 19.44
C GLU A 380 -26.25 1.86 19.06
N PRO A 381 -27.27 2.72 18.98
CA PRO A 381 -27.09 4.07 18.46
C PRO A 381 -26.20 4.91 19.36
N ILE A 382 -25.31 5.69 18.73
CA ILE A 382 -24.44 6.65 19.43
C ILE A 382 -25.31 7.82 19.92
N ASP A 383 -25.06 8.27 21.17
CA ASP A 383 -25.72 9.45 21.72
C ASP A 383 -25.52 10.66 20.78
N PRO A 384 -26.59 11.31 20.32
CA PRO A 384 -26.50 12.48 19.46
C PRO A 384 -25.68 13.63 20.05
N ALA A 385 -25.64 13.79 21.37
CA ALA A 385 -24.84 14.82 22.03
C ALA A 385 -23.33 14.51 21.89
N VAL A 386 -22.93 13.25 22.03
CA VAL A 386 -21.54 12.78 21.83
C VAL A 386 -21.13 12.97 20.38
N LEU A 387 -21.97 12.56 19.43
CA LEU A 387 -21.72 12.71 17.99
C LEU A 387 -21.55 14.20 17.61
N ASN A 388 -22.49 15.04 18.05
CA ASN A 388 -22.42 16.48 17.73
C ASN A 388 -21.18 17.15 18.33
N LYS A 389 -20.77 16.77 19.54
CA LYS A 389 -19.53 17.25 20.14
C LYS A 389 -18.30 16.83 19.33
N ALA A 390 -18.25 15.55 18.92
CA ALA A 390 -17.14 15.05 18.09
C ALA A 390 -17.08 15.74 16.71
N LEU A 391 -18.23 15.97 16.06
CA LEU A 391 -18.31 16.69 14.79
C LEU A 391 -17.87 18.17 14.93
N ALA A 392 -18.24 18.84 16.02
CA ALA A 392 -17.84 20.24 16.28
C ALA A 392 -16.33 20.39 16.48
N GLY A 393 -15.65 19.36 16.96
CA GLY A 393 -14.19 19.32 17.14
C GLY A 393 -13.40 19.16 15.83
N GLN A 394 -14.07 18.96 14.69
CA GLN A 394 -13.43 18.76 13.37
C GLN A 394 -13.49 20.02 12.47
N GLY A 395 -13.94 21.15 12.99
CA GLY A 395 -14.10 22.43 12.27
C GLY A 395 -12.83 23.26 12.16
#